data_2a50f51125df07caae8a89b1cf2d5bdc
#
_entry.id   2a50f51125df07caae8a89b1cf2d5bdc
#
_cell.length_a   1.000
_cell.length_b   1.000
_cell.length_c   1.000
_cell.angle_alpha   90.00
_cell.angle_beta   90.00
_cell.angle_gamma   90.00
#
_symmetry.space_group_name_H-M   'P 1'
#
loop_
_entity.id
_entity.type
_entity.pdbx_description
1 polymer ?
#
loop_
_entity_poly.entity_id
_entity_poly.type
_entity_poly.pdbx_seq_one_letter_code
_entity_poly.pdbx_strand_id
1 'polypeptide(L)'
;LAGLDLELELAQLACASFDNGFWVYDPISFSLVRFDQGLNVTNEVANLNQLVGAEINPIQMVELNSWLYLNNPVHGVFVFDSFGTYSKLIPIPLADYIQVRENGVFLLVENCLLKYDPFTFETSDIELPVEDYRAVRIEKNRLYLLQDAAVLIFSNTQ
;
A
#
# COMPACT_ATOMS: atom_id res chain seq x y z
N LEU A 1 -17.63 -22.98 13.40
CA LEU A 1 -17.16 -21.61 13.25
C LEU A 1 -18.39 -20.73 13.29
N ALA A 2 -18.62 -20.01 14.39
CA ALA A 2 -19.63 -18.97 14.44
C ALA A 2 -19.12 -17.83 13.53
N GLY A 3 -19.87 -17.51 12.45
CA GLY A 3 -19.59 -16.34 11.64
C GLY A 3 -19.80 -15.11 12.51
N LEU A 4 -18.78 -14.25 12.61
CA LEU A 4 -18.98 -12.90 13.11
C LEU A 4 -19.61 -12.12 11.95
N ASP A 5 -20.81 -11.59 12.16
CA ASP A 5 -21.40 -10.61 11.27
C ASP A 5 -20.59 -9.31 11.41
N LEU A 6 -19.59 -9.17 10.56
CA LEU A 6 -18.93 -7.90 10.37
C LEU A 6 -19.87 -7.07 9.49
N GLU A 7 -20.24 -5.88 9.94
CA GLU A 7 -21.10 -4.94 9.19
C GLU A 7 -20.32 -4.31 8.03
N LEU A 8 -19.81 -5.15 7.13
CA LEU A 8 -19.17 -4.74 5.87
C LEU A 8 -20.12 -5.11 4.74
N GLU A 9 -20.36 -4.18 3.82
CA GLU A 9 -21.12 -4.49 2.61
C GLU A 9 -20.28 -5.29 1.62
N LEU A 10 -18.99 -4.94 1.51
CA LEU A 10 -18.01 -5.65 0.68
C LEU A 10 -16.58 -5.47 1.22
N ALA A 11 -15.84 -6.55 1.37
CA ALA A 11 -14.41 -6.49 1.65
C ALA A 11 -13.62 -6.64 0.35
N GLN A 12 -13.06 -5.55 -0.17
CA GLN A 12 -12.29 -5.56 -1.42
C GLN A 12 -10.78 -5.75 -1.17
N LEU A 13 -10.24 -5.04 -0.19
CA LEU A 13 -8.83 -5.12 0.20
C LEU A 13 -8.71 -5.37 1.70
N ALA A 14 -7.67 -6.08 2.08
CA ALA A 14 -7.28 -6.22 3.47
C ALA A 14 -5.75 -6.21 3.59
N CYS A 15 -5.24 -5.70 4.72
CA CYS A 15 -3.84 -5.83 5.09
C CYS A 15 -3.68 -6.02 6.59
N ALA A 16 -2.58 -6.69 6.98
CA ALA A 16 -2.23 -6.86 8.39
C ALA A 16 -1.92 -5.51 9.03
N SER A 17 -2.30 -5.35 10.30
CA SER A 17 -1.97 -4.20 11.15
C SER A 17 -0.86 -4.56 12.15
N PHE A 18 -0.17 -3.55 12.66
CA PHE A 18 1.02 -3.68 13.52
C PHE A 18 0.76 -4.44 14.84
N ASP A 19 -0.49 -4.49 15.31
CA ASP A 19 -0.91 -5.12 16.57
C ASP A 19 -1.53 -6.52 16.37
N ASN A 20 -1.23 -7.17 15.25
CA ASN A 20 -1.81 -8.44 14.80
C ASN A 20 -3.31 -8.36 14.47
N GLY A 21 -3.86 -7.17 14.35
CA GLY A 21 -5.15 -6.92 13.74
C GLY A 21 -5.02 -6.80 12.22
N PHE A 22 -6.04 -6.25 11.60
CA PHE A 22 -6.04 -6.02 10.15
C PHE A 22 -6.98 -4.86 9.78
N TRP A 23 -6.68 -4.25 8.64
CA TRP A 23 -7.54 -3.27 7.99
C TRP A 23 -8.32 -3.91 6.86
N VAL A 24 -9.53 -3.44 6.64
CA VAL A 24 -10.38 -3.78 5.49
C VAL A 24 -10.83 -2.49 4.81
N TYR A 25 -10.80 -2.47 3.49
CA TYR A 25 -11.43 -1.44 2.68
C TYR A 25 -12.73 -1.96 2.09
N ASP A 26 -13.80 -1.21 2.32
CA ASP A 26 -15.13 -1.44 1.76
C ASP A 26 -15.44 -0.40 0.69
N PRO A 27 -15.53 -0.78 -0.60
CA PRO A 27 -15.79 0.15 -1.71
C PRO A 27 -17.25 0.58 -1.81
N ILE A 28 -18.18 -0.09 -1.15
CA ILE A 28 -19.61 0.27 -1.18
C ILE A 28 -19.87 1.44 -0.23
N SER A 29 -19.40 1.32 1.00
CA SER A 29 -19.51 2.37 2.00
C SER A 29 -18.38 3.41 1.92
N PHE A 30 -17.38 3.21 1.06
CA PHE A 30 -16.15 3.99 1.00
C PHE A 30 -15.53 4.17 2.40
N SER A 31 -15.31 3.04 3.08
CA SER A 31 -14.82 3.03 4.45
C SER A 31 -13.57 2.18 4.62
N LEU A 32 -12.78 2.54 5.66
CA LEU A 32 -11.73 1.71 6.20
C LEU A 32 -12.17 1.24 7.58
N VAL A 33 -12.13 -0.06 7.81
CA VAL A 33 -12.45 -0.65 9.11
C VAL A 33 -11.25 -1.41 9.62
N ARG A 34 -10.87 -1.15 10.87
CA ARG A 34 -9.78 -1.85 11.55
C ARG A 34 -10.32 -2.79 12.58
N PHE A 35 -9.81 -4.01 12.56
CA PHE A 35 -10.13 -5.06 13.50
C PHE A 35 -8.92 -5.43 14.34
N ASP A 36 -9.16 -5.75 15.61
CA ASP A 36 -8.16 -6.36 16.49
C ASP A 36 -8.05 -7.88 16.25
N GLN A 37 -7.16 -8.53 17.00
CA GLN A 37 -6.99 -9.99 16.99
C GLN A 37 -8.28 -10.75 17.39
N GLY A 38 -9.14 -10.15 18.19
CA GLY A 38 -10.42 -10.70 18.64
C GLY A 38 -11.55 -10.47 17.64
N LEU A 39 -11.27 -9.88 16.49
CA LEU A 39 -12.23 -9.47 15.46
C LEU A 39 -13.20 -8.38 15.93
N ASN A 40 -12.83 -7.60 16.95
CA ASN A 40 -13.58 -6.42 17.33
C ASN A 40 -13.16 -5.23 16.46
N VAL A 41 -14.14 -4.43 16.05
CA VAL A 41 -13.87 -3.15 15.38
C VAL A 41 -13.20 -2.21 16.38
N THR A 42 -12.00 -1.74 16.04
CA THR A 42 -11.23 -0.77 16.84
C THR A 42 -11.27 0.63 16.27
N ASN A 43 -11.34 0.74 14.94
CA ASN A 43 -11.45 2.01 14.23
C ASN A 43 -12.32 1.85 13.00
N GLU A 44 -13.06 2.90 12.67
CA GLU A 44 -13.82 3.02 11.45
C GLU A 44 -13.65 4.43 10.88
N VAL A 45 -13.35 4.50 9.58
CA VAL A 45 -13.23 5.76 8.83
C VAL A 45 -14.22 5.70 7.69
N ALA A 46 -15.31 6.42 7.83
CA ALA A 46 -16.36 6.49 6.81
C ALA A 46 -16.14 7.66 5.85
N ASN A 47 -16.81 7.60 4.69
CA ASN A 47 -16.81 8.67 3.69
C ASN A 47 -15.42 9.10 3.23
N LEU A 48 -14.56 8.14 2.92
CA LEU A 48 -13.16 8.40 2.50
C LEU A 48 -13.06 9.40 1.36
N ASN A 49 -13.95 9.31 0.36
CA ASN A 49 -13.97 10.24 -0.79
C ASN A 49 -14.11 11.70 -0.36
N GLN A 50 -14.97 11.96 0.62
CA GLN A 50 -15.15 13.29 1.18
C GLN A 50 -13.94 13.71 2.02
N LEU A 51 -13.38 12.79 2.79
CA LEU A 51 -12.24 13.04 3.68
C LEU A 51 -10.99 13.46 2.90
N VAL A 52 -10.71 12.79 1.79
CA VAL A 52 -9.51 13.07 0.97
C VAL A 52 -9.78 14.06 -0.18
N GLY A 53 -11.04 14.39 -0.45
CA GLY A 53 -11.44 15.29 -1.55
C GLY A 53 -11.27 14.69 -2.94
N ALA A 54 -11.27 13.37 -3.07
CA ALA A 54 -11.09 12.66 -4.32
C ALA A 54 -11.79 11.30 -4.30
N GLU A 55 -12.07 10.73 -5.47
CA GLU A 55 -12.61 9.38 -5.56
C GLU A 55 -11.54 8.34 -5.21
N ILE A 56 -11.80 7.54 -4.18
CA ILE A 56 -10.93 6.45 -3.75
C ILE A 56 -11.38 5.14 -4.39
N ASN A 57 -10.48 4.53 -5.16
CA ASN A 57 -10.60 3.17 -5.67
C ASN A 57 -9.21 2.49 -5.63
N PRO A 58 -8.74 2.11 -4.44
CA PRO A 58 -7.41 1.55 -4.26
C PRO A 58 -7.33 0.13 -4.81
N ILE A 59 -6.16 -0.22 -5.35
CA ILE A 59 -5.83 -1.56 -5.82
C ILE A 59 -4.93 -2.34 -4.87
N GLN A 60 -4.32 -1.64 -3.91
CA GLN A 60 -3.44 -2.23 -2.91
C GLN A 60 -3.48 -1.42 -1.62
N MET A 61 -3.39 -2.12 -0.50
CA MET A 61 -3.34 -1.55 0.83
C MET A 61 -2.20 -2.19 1.64
N VAL A 62 -1.41 -1.38 2.31
CA VAL A 62 -0.24 -1.83 3.11
C VAL A 62 -0.13 -0.97 4.35
N GLU A 63 0.06 -1.58 5.51
CA GLU A 63 0.46 -0.87 6.73
C GLU A 63 1.92 -1.17 7.07
N LEU A 64 2.68 -0.12 7.38
CA LEU A 64 4.04 -0.22 7.92
C LEU A 64 4.30 0.93 8.90
N ASN A 65 4.89 0.62 10.07
CA ASN A 65 5.28 1.61 11.09
C ASN A 65 4.13 2.55 11.47
N SER A 66 2.92 1.99 11.66
CA SER A 66 1.69 2.72 12.01
C SER A 66 1.22 3.73 10.95
N TRP A 67 1.63 3.55 9.71
CA TRP A 67 1.13 4.27 8.55
C TRP A 67 0.46 3.33 7.58
N LEU A 68 -0.78 3.64 7.21
CA LEU A 68 -1.56 2.90 6.23
C LEU A 68 -1.47 3.61 4.87
N TYR A 69 -1.10 2.87 3.84
CA TYR A 69 -0.90 3.34 2.47
C TYR A 69 -1.95 2.68 1.56
N LEU A 70 -2.74 3.48 0.87
CA LEU A 70 -3.71 3.04 -0.12
C LEU A 70 -3.22 3.46 -1.51
N ASN A 71 -2.81 2.50 -2.32
CA ASN A 71 -2.42 2.75 -3.70
C ASN A 71 -3.65 2.94 -4.58
N ASN A 72 -3.87 4.16 -5.03
CA ASN A 72 -4.94 4.53 -5.96
C ASN A 72 -4.31 4.94 -7.30
N PRO A 73 -4.48 4.16 -8.37
CA PRO A 73 -3.81 4.43 -9.65
C PRO A 73 -4.14 5.79 -10.28
N VAL A 74 -5.29 6.36 -9.96
CA VAL A 74 -5.71 7.65 -10.54
C VAL A 74 -5.01 8.84 -9.87
N HIS A 75 -4.84 8.79 -8.56
CA HIS A 75 -4.38 9.95 -7.78
C HIS A 75 -2.98 9.76 -7.17
N GLY A 76 -2.56 8.53 -6.96
CA GLY A 76 -1.33 8.19 -6.24
C GLY A 76 -1.61 7.44 -4.94
N VAL A 77 -0.76 7.58 -3.93
CA VAL A 77 -0.88 6.82 -2.69
C VAL A 77 -1.42 7.72 -1.57
N PHE A 78 -2.62 7.42 -1.09
CA PHE A 78 -3.17 8.08 0.10
C PHE A 78 -2.57 7.47 1.35
N VAL A 79 -2.16 8.31 2.29
CA VAL A 79 -1.50 7.92 3.53
C VAL A 79 -2.34 8.33 4.72
N PHE A 80 -2.60 7.37 5.61
CA PHE A 80 -3.34 7.53 6.85
C PHE A 80 -2.48 7.09 8.03
N ASP A 81 -2.77 7.61 9.22
CA ASP A 81 -2.16 7.09 10.45
C ASP A 81 -2.84 5.78 10.93
N SER A 82 -2.34 5.21 12.02
CA SER A 82 -2.89 3.97 12.61
C SER A 82 -4.31 4.12 13.19
N PHE A 83 -4.83 5.33 13.27
CA PHE A 83 -6.20 5.63 13.69
C PHE A 83 -7.11 5.93 12.50
N GLY A 84 -6.59 5.88 11.28
CA GLY A 84 -7.33 6.20 10.06
C GLY A 84 -7.44 7.69 9.77
N THR A 85 -6.65 8.56 10.43
CA THR A 85 -6.62 9.98 10.11
C THR A 85 -5.86 10.20 8.82
N TYR A 86 -6.47 10.89 7.85
CA TYR A 86 -5.80 11.24 6.60
C TYR A 86 -4.62 12.18 6.86
N SER A 87 -3.46 11.81 6.34
CA SER A 87 -2.22 12.57 6.51
C SER A 87 -1.82 13.32 5.24
N LYS A 88 -1.66 12.61 4.14
CA LYS A 88 -1.17 13.18 2.88
C LYS A 88 -1.47 12.30 1.66
N LEU A 89 -1.32 12.89 0.49
CA LEU A 89 -1.22 12.20 -0.79
C LEU A 89 0.24 12.18 -1.26
N ILE A 90 0.74 11.02 -1.70
CA ILE A 90 1.95 10.91 -2.51
C ILE A 90 1.49 10.97 -3.96
N PRO A 91 1.69 12.10 -4.68
CA PRO A 91 1.05 12.35 -5.97
C PRO A 91 1.79 11.66 -7.12
N ILE A 92 1.92 10.33 -7.05
CA ILE A 92 2.53 9.49 -8.09
C ILE A 92 1.45 8.54 -8.58
N PRO A 93 0.69 8.94 -9.61
CA PRO A 93 -0.36 8.09 -10.19
C PRO A 93 0.24 6.94 -11.02
N LEU A 94 -0.64 6.04 -11.49
CA LEU A 94 -0.34 4.91 -12.36
C LEU A 94 0.62 3.88 -11.75
N ALA A 95 0.76 3.85 -10.42
CA ALA A 95 1.54 2.80 -9.77
C ALA A 95 0.74 1.48 -9.80
N ASP A 96 1.25 0.49 -10.51
CA ASP A 96 0.70 -0.86 -10.55
C ASP A 96 0.93 -1.62 -9.25
N TYR A 97 2.00 -1.27 -8.56
CA TYR A 97 2.40 -1.91 -7.31
C TYR A 97 3.18 -0.94 -6.42
N ILE A 98 2.94 -1.01 -5.12
CA ILE A 98 3.74 -0.31 -4.12
C ILE A 98 4.38 -1.29 -3.13
N GLN A 99 5.57 -0.95 -2.68
CA GLN A 99 6.22 -1.60 -1.57
C GLN A 99 6.70 -0.56 -0.57
N VAL A 100 6.20 -0.62 0.65
CA VAL A 100 6.59 0.30 1.72
C VAL A 100 7.70 -0.33 2.54
N ARG A 101 8.76 0.43 2.80
CA ARG A 101 9.92 0.05 3.60
C ARG A 101 10.28 1.20 4.54
N GLU A 102 11.13 0.92 5.53
CA GLU A 102 11.62 1.92 6.49
C GLU A 102 12.28 3.13 5.81
N ASN A 103 12.92 2.91 4.67
CA ASN A 103 13.67 3.91 3.93
C ASN A 103 12.93 4.52 2.74
N GLY A 104 11.64 4.27 2.59
CA GLY A 104 10.82 4.88 1.55
C GLY A 104 9.66 4.03 1.04
N VAL A 105 8.90 4.65 0.17
CA VAL A 105 7.84 4.01 -0.61
C VAL A 105 8.37 3.77 -2.01
N PHE A 106 8.39 2.52 -2.44
CA PHE A 106 8.80 2.11 -3.77
C PHE A 106 7.54 1.88 -4.61
N LEU A 107 7.52 2.49 -5.79
CA LEU A 107 6.37 2.46 -6.69
C LEU A 107 6.82 1.93 -8.05
N LEU A 108 6.11 0.94 -8.56
CA LEU A 108 6.29 0.46 -9.92
C LEU A 108 5.29 1.17 -10.82
N VAL A 109 5.79 2.03 -11.71
CA VAL A 109 5.00 2.84 -12.63
C VAL A 109 5.51 2.59 -14.04
N GLU A 110 4.69 2.03 -14.93
CA GLU A 110 5.03 1.81 -16.34
C GLU A 110 6.43 1.17 -16.55
N ASN A 111 6.77 0.14 -15.79
CA ASN A 111 8.09 -0.52 -15.79
C ASN A 111 9.26 0.34 -15.25
N CYS A 112 8.98 1.49 -14.65
CA CYS A 112 9.97 2.26 -13.92
C CYS A 112 9.80 2.04 -12.41
N LEU A 113 10.89 1.79 -11.72
CA LEU A 113 10.87 1.70 -10.26
C LEU A 113 11.26 3.05 -9.67
N LEU A 114 10.31 3.67 -8.98
CA LEU A 114 10.50 4.95 -8.30
C LEU A 114 10.65 4.71 -6.80
N LYS A 115 11.48 5.51 -6.15
CA LYS A 115 11.55 5.61 -4.69
C LYS A 115 11.10 6.99 -4.26
N TYR A 116 10.06 7.05 -3.43
CA TYR A 116 9.63 8.25 -2.75
C TYR A 116 10.16 8.24 -1.32
N ASP A 117 10.86 9.31 -0.93
CA ASP A 117 11.35 9.52 0.43
C ASP A 117 10.29 10.29 1.25
N PRO A 118 9.74 9.71 2.33
CA PRO A 118 8.71 10.37 3.13
C PRO A 118 9.21 11.54 3.99
N PHE A 119 10.53 11.70 4.13
CA PHE A 119 11.16 12.77 4.93
C PHE A 119 11.54 13.98 4.10
N THR A 120 12.12 13.75 2.91
CA THR A 120 12.51 14.85 2.00
C THR A 120 11.42 15.18 0.99
N PHE A 121 10.41 14.31 0.83
CA PHE A 121 9.36 14.39 -0.18
C PHE A 121 9.87 14.31 -1.62
N GLU A 122 11.10 13.84 -1.80
CA GLU A 122 11.72 13.67 -3.10
C GLU A 122 11.41 12.31 -3.71
N THR A 123 11.33 12.29 -5.04
CA THR A 123 11.20 11.06 -5.81
C THR A 123 12.47 10.87 -6.61
N SER A 124 13.00 9.66 -6.61
CA SER A 124 14.16 9.26 -7.41
C SER A 124 13.88 7.99 -8.18
N ASP A 125 14.44 7.90 -9.38
CA ASP A 125 14.39 6.69 -10.19
C ASP A 125 15.40 5.67 -9.68
N ILE A 126 14.99 4.40 -9.66
CA ILE A 126 15.90 3.28 -9.42
C ILE A 126 16.09 2.56 -10.75
N GLU A 127 17.31 2.64 -11.26
CA GLU A 127 17.68 1.93 -12.47
C GLU A 127 17.66 0.42 -12.23
N LEU A 128 16.87 -0.29 -13.03
CA LEU A 128 16.77 -1.74 -12.95
C LEU A 128 17.73 -2.38 -13.97
N PRO A 129 18.38 -3.49 -13.59
CA PRO A 129 19.41 -4.12 -14.43
C PRO A 129 18.85 -4.83 -15.67
N VAL A 130 17.53 -4.98 -15.76
CA VAL A 130 16.82 -5.58 -16.90
C VAL A 130 15.51 -4.86 -17.13
N GLU A 131 15.04 -4.82 -18.37
CA GLU A 131 13.80 -4.13 -18.76
C GLU A 131 12.57 -5.07 -18.76
N ASP A 132 12.77 -6.38 -18.90
CA ASP A 132 11.70 -7.36 -19.01
C ASP A 132 11.47 -8.08 -17.68
N TYR A 133 10.46 -7.63 -16.92
CA TYR A 133 10.06 -8.24 -15.65
C TYR A 133 8.55 -8.02 -15.40
N ARG A 134 7.92 -8.95 -14.67
CA ARG A 134 6.51 -8.89 -14.27
C ARG A 134 6.29 -8.32 -12.87
N ALA A 135 7.27 -8.50 -12.00
CA ALA A 135 7.20 -8.02 -10.63
C ALA A 135 8.58 -7.70 -10.06
N VAL A 136 8.60 -6.75 -9.14
CA VAL A 136 9.79 -6.29 -8.44
C VAL A 136 9.57 -6.46 -6.94
N ARG A 137 10.58 -6.98 -6.24
CA ARG A 137 10.60 -7.03 -4.78
C ARG A 137 11.94 -6.54 -4.25
N ILE A 138 11.90 -5.62 -3.29
CA ILE A 138 13.09 -5.10 -2.62
C ILE A 138 13.14 -5.65 -1.21
N GLU A 139 14.24 -6.29 -0.84
CA GLU A 139 14.49 -6.80 0.50
C GLU A 139 15.89 -6.41 0.96
N LYS A 140 15.99 -5.61 2.02
CA LYS A 140 17.26 -5.11 2.59
C LYS A 140 18.35 -4.82 1.55
N ASN A 141 19.16 -5.82 1.21
CA ASN A 141 20.29 -5.72 0.29
C ASN A 141 20.08 -6.51 -1.00
N ARG A 142 18.83 -6.86 -1.34
CA ARG A 142 18.51 -7.65 -2.53
C ARG A 142 17.37 -7.05 -3.30
N LEU A 143 17.50 -7.12 -4.61
CA LEU A 143 16.44 -6.84 -5.58
C LEU A 143 16.08 -8.16 -6.25
N TYR A 144 14.81 -8.51 -6.23
CA TYR A 144 14.25 -9.66 -6.91
C TYR A 144 13.42 -9.17 -8.07
N LEU A 145 13.71 -9.65 -9.27
CA LEU A 145 12.95 -9.40 -10.48
C LEU A 145 12.35 -10.71 -10.97
N LEU A 146 11.03 -10.76 -11.06
CA LEU A 146 10.33 -11.91 -11.61
C LEU A 146 10.15 -11.74 -13.11
N GLN A 147 10.65 -12.69 -13.88
CA GLN A 147 10.40 -12.83 -15.32
C GLN A 147 9.51 -14.05 -15.58
N ASP A 148 9.12 -14.27 -16.83
CA ASP A 148 8.24 -15.37 -17.22
C ASP A 148 8.76 -16.77 -16.80
N ALA A 149 10.06 -16.97 -16.89
CA ALA A 149 10.69 -18.27 -16.65
C ALA A 149 11.84 -18.21 -15.62
N ALA A 150 12.06 -17.07 -14.95
CA ALA A 150 13.17 -16.88 -14.03
C ALA A 150 12.86 -15.90 -12.91
N VAL A 151 13.55 -16.06 -11.79
CA VAL A 151 13.69 -15.04 -10.75
C VAL A 151 15.13 -14.59 -10.73
N LEU A 152 15.36 -13.35 -11.07
CA LEU A 152 16.69 -12.72 -11.01
C LEU A 152 16.89 -12.10 -9.63
N ILE A 153 18.05 -12.35 -9.05
CA ILE A 153 18.39 -11.84 -7.70
C ILE A 153 19.66 -11.01 -7.82
N PHE A 154 19.55 -9.73 -7.51
CA PHE A 154 20.67 -8.82 -7.49
C PHE A 154 20.99 -8.44 -6.04
N SER A 155 22.26 -8.46 -5.68
CA SER A 155 22.75 -7.99 -4.39
C SER A 155 23.19 -6.54 -4.54
N ASN A 156 22.71 -5.67 -3.65
CA ASN A 156 23.25 -4.33 -3.54
C ASN A 156 24.57 -4.44 -2.77
N THR A 157 25.68 -4.59 -3.45
CA THR A 157 27.01 -4.44 -2.85
C THR A 157 27.29 -2.94 -2.77
N GLN A 158 27.05 -2.35 -1.58
CA GLN A 158 27.69 -1.08 -1.22
C GLN A 158 29.15 -1.33 -0.91
#